data_f514d553acc35d0324722cbad0117554
#
_entry.id   f514d553acc35d0324722cbad0117554
#
_cell.length_a   1.000
_cell.length_b   1.000
_cell.length_c   1.000
_cell.angle_alpha   90.00
_cell.angle_beta   90.00
_cell.angle_gamma   90.00
#
_symmetry.space_group_name_H-M   'P 1'
#
loop_
_entity.id
_entity.type
_entity.pdbx_description
1 polymer ?
#
loop_
_entity_poly.entity_id
_entity_poly.type
_entity_poly.pdbx_seq_one_letter_code
_entity_poly.pdbx_strand_id
1 'polypeptide(L)'
;MKYLSDNSITKDKWANLEANSPQPDICTGVEILEYEKFEKIFLTQNYLLLEEIIKKLYSGKIYIIKNAFDKKFVNKIKNDFLNFTKSKPNEFHKMKENCPDFHRIIDEKVTNFYSMRAIKHSAYFFPWNKNQYDLFPIIYEKWRLLKFLGGRKYDEFESNTPINGVVDRIQVLRYPVGGELVTHSDPFHNQRMFISIYLSKRDKNSDYEEGGFYSLGKNNEEIDMEPFIDQGDIGFGYATIKHGVKKINGHSTDYDWKSKKGRWFIGLYSNDSDEISNRKTSKAIPKQ
;
A
#
# COMPACT_ATOMS: atom_id res chain seq x y z
N MET A 1 -11.19 -5.25 -23.18
CA MET A 1 -11.05 -6.61 -22.60
C MET A 1 -12.16 -6.80 -21.57
N LYS A 2 -12.84 -7.95 -21.60
CA LYS A 2 -13.88 -8.24 -20.61
C LYS A 2 -13.24 -9.04 -19.48
N TYR A 3 -12.87 -8.37 -18.39
CA TYR A 3 -12.48 -9.05 -17.16
C TYR A 3 -13.69 -9.80 -16.57
N LEU A 4 -13.43 -10.72 -15.67
CA LEU A 4 -14.42 -11.42 -14.87
C LEU A 4 -15.42 -10.42 -14.26
N SER A 5 -16.69 -10.52 -14.57
CA SER A 5 -17.72 -9.64 -14.00
C SER A 5 -18.25 -10.14 -12.65
N ASP A 6 -18.15 -11.45 -12.40
CA ASP A 6 -18.66 -12.10 -11.20
C ASP A 6 -17.52 -12.37 -10.20
N ASN A 7 -17.52 -11.64 -9.10
CA ASN A 7 -16.56 -11.82 -8.02
C ASN A 7 -17.03 -12.79 -6.91
N SER A 8 -18.13 -13.52 -7.12
CA SER A 8 -18.68 -14.45 -6.13
C SER A 8 -17.64 -15.48 -5.67
N ILE A 9 -16.90 -16.06 -6.61
CA ILE A 9 -15.90 -17.08 -6.34
C ILE A 9 -14.81 -16.57 -5.39
N THR A 10 -14.22 -15.39 -5.66
CA THR A 10 -13.20 -14.82 -4.77
C THR A 10 -13.80 -14.39 -3.43
N LYS A 11 -14.98 -13.79 -3.45
CA LYS A 11 -15.71 -13.36 -2.25
C LYS A 11 -16.03 -14.54 -1.33
N ASP A 12 -16.60 -15.61 -1.88
CA ASP A 12 -17.02 -16.80 -1.13
C ASP A 12 -15.79 -17.55 -0.58
N LYS A 13 -14.69 -17.57 -1.36
CA LYS A 13 -13.44 -18.15 -0.90
C LYS A 13 -12.88 -17.44 0.33
N TRP A 14 -12.85 -16.10 0.31
CA TRP A 14 -12.44 -15.31 1.48
C TRP A 14 -13.37 -15.53 2.66
N ALA A 15 -14.70 -15.46 2.45
CA ALA A 15 -15.68 -15.67 3.50
C ALA A 15 -15.51 -17.04 4.19
N ASN A 16 -15.25 -18.10 3.40
CA ASN A 16 -15.02 -19.44 3.93
C ASN A 16 -13.74 -19.48 4.80
N LEU A 17 -12.62 -18.92 4.33
CA LEU A 17 -11.37 -18.90 5.08
C LEU A 17 -11.50 -18.09 6.38
N GLU A 18 -12.10 -16.89 6.29
CA GLU A 18 -12.31 -15.98 7.43
C GLU A 18 -13.24 -16.57 8.50
N ALA A 19 -14.20 -17.41 8.10
CA ALA A 19 -15.12 -18.08 9.03
C ALA A 19 -14.50 -19.29 9.75
N ASN A 20 -13.54 -19.98 9.11
CA ASN A 20 -13.03 -21.27 9.59
C ASN A 20 -11.61 -21.23 10.16
N SER A 21 -10.92 -20.10 10.06
CA SER A 21 -9.52 -20.00 10.54
C SER A 21 -9.22 -18.57 11.02
N PRO A 22 -8.32 -18.41 12.00
CA PRO A 22 -7.88 -17.10 12.44
C PRO A 22 -7.16 -16.38 11.31
N GLN A 23 -7.25 -15.05 11.32
CA GLN A 23 -6.55 -14.21 10.35
C GLN A 23 -5.03 -14.33 10.51
N PRO A 24 -4.26 -14.40 9.41
CA PRO A 24 -2.81 -14.44 9.48
C PRO A 24 -2.27 -13.11 10.03
N ASP A 25 -1.38 -13.16 11.00
CA ASP A 25 -0.73 -12.00 11.59
C ASP A 25 0.81 -11.99 11.40
N ILE A 26 1.35 -13.05 10.78
CA ILE A 26 2.77 -13.21 10.46
C ILE A 26 2.98 -13.53 8.98
N CYS A 27 4.16 -13.17 8.48
CA CYS A 27 4.63 -13.57 7.16
C CYS A 27 5.19 -15.02 7.23
N THR A 28 4.70 -15.89 6.34
CA THR A 28 5.17 -17.27 6.20
C THR A 28 6.06 -17.46 4.97
N GLY A 29 6.37 -16.40 4.24
CA GLY A 29 7.28 -16.38 3.09
C GLY A 29 6.78 -15.52 1.96
N VAL A 30 7.58 -15.43 0.90
CA VAL A 30 7.36 -14.55 -0.26
C VAL A 30 7.09 -15.39 -1.50
N GLU A 31 6.09 -15.01 -2.28
CA GLU A 31 5.79 -15.55 -3.61
C GLU A 31 6.10 -14.48 -4.66
N ILE A 32 6.82 -14.84 -5.71
CA ILE A 32 7.20 -13.92 -6.79
C ILE A 32 6.51 -14.35 -8.07
N LEU A 33 5.91 -13.39 -8.77
CA LEU A 33 5.21 -13.63 -10.03
C LEU A 33 5.42 -12.44 -10.98
N GLU A 34 5.67 -12.70 -12.26
CA GLU A 34 5.71 -11.66 -13.29
C GLU A 34 4.30 -11.09 -13.53
N TYR A 35 4.22 -9.76 -13.77
CA TYR A 35 2.94 -9.08 -13.97
C TYR A 35 2.11 -9.70 -15.10
N GLU A 36 2.73 -10.00 -16.23
CA GLU A 36 2.05 -10.63 -17.37
C GLU A 36 1.41 -11.98 -17.00
N LYS A 37 2.08 -12.79 -16.19
CA LYS A 37 1.54 -14.05 -15.69
C LYS A 37 0.39 -13.83 -14.72
N PHE A 38 0.54 -12.85 -13.82
CA PHE A 38 -0.51 -12.46 -12.88
C PHE A 38 -1.76 -11.98 -13.61
N GLU A 39 -1.63 -11.02 -14.54
CA GLU A 39 -2.74 -10.51 -15.34
C GLU A 39 -3.42 -11.60 -16.15
N LYS A 40 -2.64 -12.52 -16.76
CA LYS A 40 -3.16 -13.64 -17.53
C LYS A 40 -4.13 -14.52 -16.74
N ILE A 41 -3.94 -14.69 -15.43
CA ILE A 41 -4.85 -15.47 -14.59
C ILE A 41 -6.28 -14.91 -14.65
N PHE A 42 -6.42 -13.58 -14.64
CA PHE A 42 -7.72 -12.91 -14.75
C PHE A 42 -8.28 -12.93 -16.16
N LEU A 43 -7.44 -12.72 -17.16
CA LEU A 43 -7.84 -12.74 -18.58
C LEU A 43 -8.32 -14.13 -19.04
N THR A 44 -7.70 -15.19 -18.50
CA THR A 44 -8.07 -16.57 -18.83
C THR A 44 -9.11 -17.15 -17.87
N GLN A 45 -9.60 -16.35 -16.92
CA GLN A 45 -10.58 -16.77 -15.91
C GLN A 45 -10.14 -18.04 -15.16
N ASN A 46 -8.86 -18.12 -14.81
CA ASN A 46 -8.32 -19.27 -14.10
C ASN A 46 -8.66 -19.23 -12.61
N TYR A 47 -9.87 -19.62 -12.27
CA TYR A 47 -10.39 -19.59 -10.90
C TYR A 47 -9.59 -20.46 -9.94
N LEU A 48 -9.04 -21.59 -10.39
CA LEU A 48 -8.22 -22.46 -9.55
C LEU A 48 -6.96 -21.76 -9.06
N LEU A 49 -6.27 -21.03 -9.95
CA LEU A 49 -5.10 -20.24 -9.58
C LEU A 49 -5.50 -19.05 -8.70
N LEU A 50 -6.63 -18.40 -8.93
CA LEU A 50 -7.11 -17.33 -8.03
C LEU A 50 -7.37 -17.85 -6.63
N GLU A 51 -8.03 -19.00 -6.49
CA GLU A 51 -8.25 -19.64 -5.20
C GLU A 51 -6.94 -20.05 -4.52
N GLU A 52 -5.96 -20.54 -5.28
CA GLU A 52 -4.64 -20.88 -4.76
C GLU A 52 -3.93 -19.64 -4.20
N ILE A 53 -3.95 -18.53 -4.95
CA ILE A 53 -3.38 -17.25 -4.48
C ILE A 53 -4.07 -16.81 -3.18
N ILE A 54 -5.40 -16.87 -3.12
CA ILE A 54 -6.17 -16.50 -1.93
C ILE A 54 -5.80 -17.40 -0.73
N LYS A 55 -5.70 -18.70 -0.91
CA LYS A 55 -5.26 -19.64 0.15
C LYS A 55 -3.87 -19.30 0.65
N LYS A 56 -2.92 -19.03 -0.25
CA LYS A 56 -1.55 -18.65 0.10
C LYS A 56 -1.51 -17.30 0.84
N LEU A 57 -2.26 -16.30 0.40
CA LEU A 57 -2.40 -15.02 1.12
C LEU A 57 -2.93 -15.23 2.54
N TYR A 58 -3.98 -16.05 2.68
CA TYR A 58 -4.56 -16.35 3.99
C TYR A 58 -3.68 -17.25 4.85
N SER A 59 -2.70 -17.96 4.28
CA SER A 59 -1.66 -18.66 5.03
C SER A 59 -0.48 -17.78 5.46
N GLY A 60 -0.52 -16.46 5.16
CA GLY A 60 0.52 -15.50 5.53
C GLY A 60 1.57 -15.24 4.44
N LYS A 61 1.38 -15.70 3.20
CA LYS A 61 2.30 -15.36 2.11
C LYS A 61 2.12 -13.92 1.67
N ILE A 62 3.25 -13.26 1.36
CA ILE A 62 3.30 -11.95 0.72
C ILE A 62 3.70 -12.16 -0.74
N TYR A 63 2.94 -11.56 -1.65
CA TYR A 63 3.23 -11.60 -3.09
C TYR A 63 3.99 -10.37 -3.53
N ILE A 64 5.00 -10.58 -4.39
CA ILE A 64 5.70 -9.52 -5.13
C ILE A 64 5.48 -9.78 -6.62
N ILE A 65 4.74 -8.88 -7.25
CA ILE A 65 4.47 -8.91 -8.68
C ILE A 65 5.51 -8.04 -9.37
N LYS A 66 6.38 -8.67 -10.13
CA LYS A 66 7.50 -8.04 -10.81
C LYS A 66 7.05 -7.29 -12.06
N ASN A 67 7.71 -6.17 -12.33
CA ASN A 67 7.58 -5.43 -13.59
C ASN A 67 6.15 -4.92 -13.89
N ALA A 68 5.36 -4.59 -12.85
CA ALA A 68 4.00 -4.08 -13.03
C ALA A 68 3.96 -2.65 -13.62
N PHE A 69 4.97 -1.85 -13.33
CA PHE A 69 5.13 -0.50 -13.85
C PHE A 69 6.56 -0.28 -14.36
N ASP A 70 6.69 0.51 -15.41
CA ASP A 70 8.00 0.85 -15.98
C ASP A 70 8.73 1.96 -15.18
N LYS A 71 10.02 2.11 -15.45
CA LYS A 71 10.86 3.15 -14.83
C LYS A 71 10.40 4.57 -15.18
N LYS A 72 9.74 4.77 -16.32
CA LYS A 72 9.21 6.07 -16.73
C LYS A 72 8.07 6.49 -15.81
N PHE A 73 7.15 5.58 -15.50
CA PHE A 73 6.10 5.79 -14.52
C PHE A 73 6.69 6.12 -13.14
N VAL A 74 7.64 5.31 -12.64
CA VAL A 74 8.30 5.53 -11.34
C VAL A 74 8.91 6.93 -11.24
N ASN A 75 9.67 7.35 -12.25
CA ASN A 75 10.32 8.65 -12.28
C ASN A 75 9.29 9.80 -12.36
N LYS A 76 8.23 9.61 -13.14
CA LYS A 76 7.12 10.57 -13.22
C LYS A 76 6.52 10.81 -11.85
N ILE A 77 6.15 9.74 -11.12
CA ILE A 77 5.51 9.84 -9.80
C ILE A 77 6.41 10.58 -8.79
N LYS A 78 7.69 10.25 -8.73
CA LYS A 78 8.63 10.96 -7.84
C LYS A 78 8.70 12.46 -8.15
N ASN A 79 8.74 12.83 -9.43
CA ASN A 79 8.75 14.24 -9.85
C ASN A 79 7.42 14.93 -9.53
N ASP A 80 6.30 14.31 -9.84
CA ASP A 80 4.96 14.83 -9.57
C ASP A 80 4.75 15.08 -8.08
N PHE A 81 5.18 14.14 -7.22
CA PHE A 81 5.16 14.31 -5.78
C PHE A 81 5.94 15.55 -5.33
N LEU A 82 7.18 15.72 -5.81
CA LEU A 82 8.01 16.87 -5.43
C LEU A 82 7.42 18.19 -5.91
N ASN A 83 6.85 18.23 -7.12
CA ASN A 83 6.18 19.40 -7.65
C ASN A 83 4.91 19.72 -6.85
N PHE A 84 4.10 18.71 -6.55
CA PHE A 84 2.89 18.86 -5.75
C PHE A 84 3.21 19.40 -4.35
N THR A 85 4.15 18.77 -3.64
CA THR A 85 4.50 19.14 -2.28
C THR A 85 5.22 20.49 -2.18
N LYS A 86 5.85 20.96 -3.26
CA LYS A 86 6.40 22.31 -3.35
C LYS A 86 5.31 23.38 -3.56
N SER A 87 4.23 23.04 -4.23
CA SER A 87 3.15 23.97 -4.61
C SER A 87 2.01 24.06 -3.60
N LYS A 88 1.95 23.16 -2.62
CA LYS A 88 0.87 23.07 -1.62
C LYS A 88 1.42 23.21 -0.21
N PRO A 89 0.61 23.71 0.73
CA PRO A 89 1.00 23.76 2.14
C PRO A 89 1.11 22.35 2.73
N ASN A 90 2.01 22.20 3.73
CA ASN A 90 2.10 21.00 4.55
C ASN A 90 0.98 21.02 5.59
N GLU A 91 -0.13 20.36 5.32
CA GLU A 91 -1.31 20.37 6.17
C GLU A 91 -2.04 19.02 6.18
N PHE A 92 -2.96 18.86 7.11
CA PHE A 92 -3.80 17.68 7.22
C PHE A 92 -5.27 18.05 7.00
N HIS A 93 -5.93 17.29 6.13
CA HIS A 93 -7.38 17.35 5.94
C HIS A 93 -8.04 16.04 6.37
N LYS A 94 -9.15 16.15 7.07
CA LYS A 94 -10.03 14.98 7.31
C LYS A 94 -10.69 14.59 5.99
N MET A 95 -10.84 13.30 5.75
CA MET A 95 -11.55 12.77 4.56
C MET A 95 -13.06 12.98 4.70
N LYS A 96 -13.49 14.23 4.63
CA LYS A 96 -14.87 14.68 4.56
C LYS A 96 -15.21 15.12 3.15
N GLU A 97 -16.50 15.39 2.90
CA GLU A 97 -16.94 15.87 1.59
C GLU A 97 -16.12 17.10 1.15
N ASN A 98 -15.75 17.14 -0.12
CA ASN A 98 -14.84 18.14 -0.72
C ASN A 98 -13.40 18.15 -0.17
N CYS A 99 -12.95 17.10 0.50
CA CYS A 99 -11.54 16.98 0.91
C CYS A 99 -10.63 17.14 -0.31
N PRO A 100 -9.69 18.10 -0.32
CA PRO A 100 -8.74 18.28 -1.41
C PRO A 100 -7.63 17.23 -1.39
N ASP A 101 -6.87 17.12 -2.48
CA ASP A 101 -5.57 16.47 -2.43
C ASP A 101 -4.62 17.31 -1.56
N PHE A 102 -3.87 16.65 -0.68
CA PHE A 102 -2.98 17.32 0.27
C PHE A 102 -1.70 16.51 0.53
N HIS A 103 -0.72 17.13 1.15
CA HIS A 103 0.44 16.41 1.65
C HIS A 103 0.71 16.72 3.11
N ARG A 104 1.40 15.79 3.78
CA ARG A 104 1.77 15.94 5.18
C ARG A 104 3.18 15.40 5.44
N ILE A 105 3.98 16.21 6.10
CA ILE A 105 5.23 15.78 6.73
C ILE A 105 4.90 15.31 8.15
N ILE A 106 5.34 14.12 8.48
CA ILE A 106 5.28 13.55 9.83
C ILE A 106 6.72 13.47 10.31
N ASP A 107 7.11 14.46 11.07
CA ASP A 107 8.41 14.59 11.74
C ASP A 107 8.34 14.15 13.20
N GLU A 108 9.40 14.37 13.98
CA GLU A 108 9.47 14.02 15.41
C GLU A 108 8.38 14.71 16.25
N LYS A 109 7.97 15.93 15.89
CA LYS A 109 6.92 16.65 16.61
C LYS A 109 5.54 16.07 16.30
N VAL A 110 5.25 15.86 15.02
CA VAL A 110 3.94 15.37 14.56
C VAL A 110 3.72 13.92 14.96
N THR A 111 4.76 13.07 14.93
CA THR A 111 4.63 11.64 15.26
C THR A 111 4.20 11.41 16.70
N ASN A 112 4.48 12.31 17.64
CA ASN A 112 4.05 12.20 19.03
C ASN A 112 2.51 12.26 19.19
N PHE A 113 1.80 12.81 18.22
CA PHE A 113 0.34 12.87 18.17
C PHE A 113 -0.30 11.80 17.28
N TYR A 114 0.53 10.90 16.73
CA TYR A 114 0.07 9.80 15.91
C TYR A 114 -0.19 8.54 16.74
N SER A 115 -1.09 7.68 16.26
CA SER A 115 -1.37 6.39 16.90
C SER A 115 -0.16 5.42 16.87
N MET A 116 0.81 5.70 16.00
CA MET A 116 2.06 4.95 15.87
C MET A 116 3.19 5.86 15.41
N ARG A 117 4.42 5.53 15.82
CA ARG A 117 5.61 6.29 15.42
C ARG A 117 5.85 6.11 13.90
N ALA A 118 5.94 7.22 13.21
CA ALA A 118 6.25 7.29 11.79
C ALA A 118 7.03 8.58 11.49
N ILE A 119 8.09 8.49 10.70
CA ILE A 119 8.83 9.65 10.17
C ILE A 119 8.80 9.52 8.65
N LYS A 120 7.94 10.29 8.00
CA LYS A 120 7.68 10.17 6.57
C LYS A 120 7.03 11.42 5.99
N HIS A 121 7.14 11.57 4.67
CA HIS A 121 6.40 12.57 3.89
C HIS A 121 5.38 11.86 3.01
N SER A 122 4.13 12.23 3.08
CA SER A 122 3.03 11.59 2.36
C SER A 122 2.21 12.61 1.59
N ALA A 123 1.86 12.29 0.35
CA ALA A 123 0.84 12.99 -0.42
C ALA A 123 -0.37 12.07 -0.61
N TYR A 124 -1.56 12.64 -0.47
CA TYR A 124 -2.84 11.94 -0.50
C TYR A 124 -3.64 12.44 -1.68
N PHE A 125 -4.05 11.52 -2.55
CA PHE A 125 -4.81 11.79 -3.75
C PHE A 125 -6.14 11.03 -3.71
N PHE A 126 -7.19 11.69 -4.18
CA PHE A 126 -8.55 11.16 -4.14
C PHE A 126 -9.20 11.19 -5.53
N PRO A 127 -10.02 10.19 -5.90
CA PRO A 127 -10.56 10.08 -7.27
C PRO A 127 -11.55 11.19 -7.64
N TRP A 128 -12.20 11.84 -6.66
CA TRP A 128 -13.12 12.97 -6.92
C TRP A 128 -12.40 14.29 -7.23
N ASN A 129 -11.10 14.38 -6.96
CA ASN A 129 -10.32 15.58 -7.27
C ASN A 129 -9.70 15.47 -8.67
N LYS A 130 -9.98 16.46 -9.51
CA LYS A 130 -9.27 16.60 -10.79
C LYS A 130 -7.87 17.12 -10.50
N ASN A 131 -6.87 16.29 -10.68
CA ASN A 131 -5.47 16.67 -10.57
C ASN A 131 -4.74 16.47 -11.91
N GLN A 132 -3.64 17.20 -12.09
CA GLN A 132 -2.84 17.20 -13.34
C GLN A 132 -1.97 15.95 -13.51
N TYR A 133 -2.00 15.02 -12.55
CA TYR A 133 -1.03 13.92 -12.51
C TYR A 133 -1.56 12.62 -13.12
N ASP A 134 -2.86 12.51 -13.39
CA ASP A 134 -3.55 11.34 -13.99
C ASP A 134 -3.19 10.00 -13.32
N LEU A 135 -3.09 10.01 -11.99
CA LEU A 135 -2.65 8.83 -11.23
C LEU A 135 -3.66 7.68 -11.29
N PHE A 136 -4.94 8.00 -11.12
CA PHE A 136 -5.98 6.99 -10.97
C PHE A 136 -6.16 6.12 -12.21
N PRO A 137 -6.28 6.64 -13.45
CA PRO A 137 -6.47 5.80 -14.62
C PRO A 137 -5.38 4.73 -14.78
N ILE A 138 -4.10 5.12 -14.61
CA ILE A 138 -2.95 4.22 -14.78
C ILE A 138 -2.91 3.17 -13.65
N ILE A 139 -3.16 3.59 -12.40
CA ILE A 139 -3.08 2.72 -11.23
C ILE A 139 -4.29 1.78 -11.18
N TYR A 140 -5.49 2.23 -11.53
CA TYR A 140 -6.69 1.42 -11.52
C TYR A 140 -6.62 0.22 -12.48
N GLU A 141 -5.90 0.31 -13.60
CA GLU A 141 -5.69 -0.84 -14.49
C GLU A 141 -5.20 -2.08 -13.72
N LYS A 142 -4.32 -1.87 -12.74
CA LYS A 142 -3.74 -2.94 -11.93
C LYS A 142 -4.44 -3.13 -10.60
N TRP A 143 -4.87 -2.04 -9.98
CA TRP A 143 -5.57 -2.12 -8.70
C TRP A 143 -6.91 -2.86 -8.79
N ARG A 144 -7.61 -2.74 -9.89
CA ARG A 144 -8.84 -3.51 -10.19
C ARG A 144 -8.64 -5.02 -10.07
N LEU A 145 -7.52 -5.56 -10.55
CA LEU A 145 -7.20 -6.97 -10.42
C LEU A 145 -7.06 -7.37 -8.94
N LEU A 146 -6.41 -6.51 -8.15
CA LEU A 146 -6.24 -6.74 -6.71
C LEU A 146 -7.55 -6.56 -5.92
N LYS A 147 -8.41 -5.61 -6.30
CA LYS A 147 -9.76 -5.51 -5.75
C LYS A 147 -10.56 -6.80 -5.98
N PHE A 148 -10.54 -7.31 -7.20
CA PHE A 148 -11.20 -8.56 -7.55
C PHE A 148 -10.62 -9.75 -6.76
N LEU A 149 -9.29 -9.86 -6.70
CA LEU A 149 -8.62 -10.86 -5.87
C LEU A 149 -9.04 -10.76 -4.41
N GLY A 150 -9.22 -9.56 -3.87
CA GLY A 150 -9.74 -9.28 -2.52
C GLY A 150 -11.24 -9.53 -2.33
N GLY A 151 -11.94 -10.08 -3.32
CA GLY A 151 -13.38 -10.37 -3.27
C GLY A 151 -14.27 -9.15 -3.46
N ARG A 152 -13.75 -8.08 -4.09
CA ARG A 152 -14.49 -6.86 -4.44
C ARG A 152 -14.84 -6.85 -5.93
N LYS A 153 -15.79 -6.02 -6.34
CA LYS A 153 -15.95 -5.71 -7.78
C LYS A 153 -14.71 -4.96 -8.27
N TYR A 154 -14.41 -5.06 -9.57
CA TYR A 154 -13.24 -4.39 -10.16
C TYR A 154 -13.22 -2.89 -9.90
N ASP A 155 -14.35 -2.22 -10.06
CA ASP A 155 -14.55 -0.78 -9.97
C ASP A 155 -15.14 -0.33 -8.62
N GLU A 156 -15.20 -1.23 -7.64
CA GLU A 156 -15.77 -0.92 -6.32
C GLU A 156 -15.04 0.27 -5.69
N PHE A 157 -15.79 1.23 -5.22
CA PHE A 157 -15.36 2.49 -4.59
C PHE A 157 -14.73 3.55 -5.51
N GLU A 158 -14.53 3.31 -6.82
CA GLU A 158 -13.84 4.25 -7.72
C GLU A 158 -14.59 5.58 -7.90
N SER A 159 -15.93 5.54 -7.86
CA SER A 159 -16.80 6.73 -7.98
C SER A 159 -17.25 7.28 -6.63
N ASN A 160 -16.84 6.67 -5.53
CA ASN A 160 -17.27 7.10 -4.21
C ASN A 160 -16.63 8.42 -3.79
N THR A 161 -17.42 9.23 -3.08
CA THR A 161 -16.96 10.38 -2.30
C THR A 161 -17.10 10.10 -0.81
N PRO A 162 -16.60 10.94 0.09
CA PRO A 162 -16.65 10.68 1.53
C PRO A 162 -18.03 10.34 2.10
N ILE A 163 -19.10 10.93 1.57
CA ILE A 163 -20.48 10.66 2.01
C ILE A 163 -20.90 9.20 1.74
N ASN A 164 -20.29 8.50 0.80
CA ASN A 164 -20.56 7.09 0.53
C ASN A 164 -19.91 6.14 1.56
N GLY A 165 -19.12 6.67 2.48
CA GLY A 165 -18.52 5.96 3.59
C GLY A 165 -17.15 5.36 3.28
N VAL A 166 -17.00 4.54 2.25
CA VAL A 166 -15.71 3.96 1.85
C VAL A 166 -15.22 4.63 0.57
N VAL A 167 -13.96 5.05 0.56
CA VAL A 167 -13.34 5.77 -0.56
C VAL A 167 -11.99 5.19 -0.92
N ASP A 168 -11.66 5.22 -2.21
CA ASP A 168 -10.32 4.91 -2.68
C ASP A 168 -9.40 6.10 -2.44
N ARG A 169 -8.16 5.78 -2.04
CA ARG A 169 -7.11 6.75 -1.80
C ARG A 169 -5.77 6.23 -2.29
N ILE A 170 -5.11 7.01 -3.11
CA ILE A 170 -3.71 6.80 -3.46
C ILE A 170 -2.86 7.64 -2.51
N GLN A 171 -1.90 7.00 -1.85
CA GLN A 171 -0.96 7.68 -0.96
C GLN A 171 0.46 7.45 -1.47
N VAL A 172 1.08 8.51 -1.99
CA VAL A 172 2.51 8.47 -2.36
C VAL A 172 3.32 8.84 -1.12
N LEU A 173 4.26 7.97 -0.74
CA LEU A 173 5.04 8.12 0.49
C LEU A 173 6.53 8.13 0.20
N ARG A 174 7.26 8.95 0.97
CA ARG A 174 8.70 8.93 1.04
C ARG A 174 9.16 8.86 2.50
N TYR A 175 10.05 7.93 2.77
CA TYR A 175 10.85 7.91 4.00
C TYR A 175 12.22 8.53 3.68
N PRO A 176 12.57 9.70 4.25
CA PRO A 176 13.90 10.28 4.10
C PRO A 176 14.96 9.43 4.82
N VAL A 177 16.22 9.81 4.76
CA VAL A 177 17.25 9.26 5.65
C VAL A 177 16.81 9.45 7.11
N GLY A 178 16.91 8.41 7.93
CA GLY A 178 16.35 8.36 9.29
C GLY A 178 14.85 8.11 9.38
N GLY A 179 14.13 8.13 8.25
CA GLY A 179 12.68 7.87 8.19
C GLY A 179 12.33 6.44 8.54
N GLU A 180 11.20 6.23 9.21
CA GLU A 180 10.76 4.92 9.70
C GLU A 180 9.25 4.83 9.83
N LEU A 181 8.76 3.58 9.97
CA LEU A 181 7.40 3.27 10.42
C LEU A 181 7.47 2.04 11.32
N VAL A 182 7.03 2.18 12.57
CA VAL A 182 7.04 1.06 13.52
C VAL A 182 6.14 -0.08 13.06
N THR A 183 6.36 -1.26 13.62
CA THR A 183 5.55 -2.44 13.37
C THR A 183 4.07 -2.16 13.65
N HIS A 184 3.23 -2.52 12.70
CA HIS A 184 1.78 -2.35 12.76
C HIS A 184 1.09 -3.42 11.90
N SER A 185 -0.21 -3.45 11.96
CA SER A 185 -1.08 -4.16 11.03
C SER A 185 -2.10 -3.20 10.45
N ASP A 186 -2.52 -3.44 9.21
CA ASP A 186 -3.53 -2.64 8.53
C ASP A 186 -4.96 -3.17 8.76
N PRO A 187 -5.97 -2.32 8.64
CA PRO A 187 -7.36 -2.75 8.68
C PRO A 187 -7.70 -3.57 7.42
N PHE A 188 -8.40 -4.69 7.60
CA PHE A 188 -8.72 -5.64 6.52
C PHE A 188 -10.15 -5.51 5.96
N HIS A 189 -11.01 -4.73 6.61
CA HIS A 189 -12.46 -4.75 6.37
C HIS A 189 -12.87 -4.35 4.95
N ASN A 190 -12.20 -3.36 4.38
CA ASN A 190 -12.58 -2.84 3.08
C ASN A 190 -11.82 -3.50 1.92
N GLN A 191 -10.57 -3.89 2.11
CA GLN A 191 -9.74 -4.41 1.02
C GLN A 191 -8.96 -5.69 1.32
N ARG A 192 -9.06 -6.28 2.50
CA ARG A 192 -8.36 -7.51 2.95
C ARG A 192 -6.83 -7.51 2.86
N MET A 193 -6.25 -6.75 1.95
CA MET A 193 -4.82 -6.75 1.67
C MET A 193 -4.23 -5.35 1.87
N PHE A 194 -3.02 -5.27 2.44
CA PHE A 194 -2.18 -4.12 2.15
C PHE A 194 -1.67 -4.23 0.71
N ILE A 195 -1.56 -3.10 0.00
CA ILE A 195 -1.11 -3.05 -1.38
C ILE A 195 -0.14 -1.89 -1.53
N SER A 196 1.06 -2.19 -2.04
CA SER A 196 2.13 -1.21 -2.25
C SER A 196 2.69 -1.30 -3.67
N ILE A 197 2.89 -0.17 -4.33
CA ILE A 197 3.67 -0.05 -5.56
C ILE A 197 5.02 0.51 -5.17
N TYR A 198 6.11 -0.22 -5.41
CA TYR A 198 7.44 0.20 -5.01
C TYR A 198 8.08 1.13 -6.04
N LEU A 199 8.52 2.29 -5.58
CA LEU A 199 9.10 3.32 -6.44
C LEU A 199 10.62 3.47 -6.22
N SER A 200 11.20 2.73 -5.27
CA SER A 200 12.62 2.79 -4.93
C SER A 200 13.19 1.39 -4.80
N LYS A 201 14.51 1.31 -4.91
CA LYS A 201 15.28 0.10 -4.69
C LYS A 201 16.36 0.35 -3.64
N ARG A 202 16.59 -0.63 -2.76
CA ARG A 202 17.72 -0.62 -1.84
C ARG A 202 18.98 -1.12 -2.56
N ASP A 203 19.88 -0.19 -2.87
CA ASP A 203 21.13 -0.46 -3.54
C ASP A 203 22.09 0.73 -3.33
N LYS A 204 23.41 0.48 -3.22
CA LYS A 204 24.47 1.51 -2.99
C LYS A 204 24.42 2.67 -3.98
N ASN A 205 24.01 2.43 -5.22
CA ASN A 205 23.95 3.41 -6.28
C ASN A 205 22.54 3.92 -6.60
N SER A 206 21.56 3.59 -5.75
CA SER A 206 20.13 3.89 -6.01
C SER A 206 19.57 4.88 -5.00
N ASP A 207 18.39 4.58 -4.45
CA ASP A 207 17.61 5.50 -3.64
C ASP A 207 18.07 5.51 -2.18
N TYR A 208 18.47 4.35 -1.63
CA TYR A 208 18.95 4.16 -0.25
C TYR A 208 19.70 2.82 -0.13
N GLU A 209 20.47 2.64 0.94
CA GLU A 209 21.37 1.48 1.12
C GLU A 209 20.95 0.56 2.27
N GLU A 210 20.35 1.11 3.33
CA GLU A 210 20.02 0.39 4.56
C GLU A 210 18.57 0.63 5.01
N GLY A 211 18.06 -0.30 5.81
CA GLY A 211 16.69 -0.24 6.32
C GLY A 211 15.66 -0.72 5.30
N GLY A 212 14.43 -0.22 5.42
CA GLY A 212 13.37 -0.55 4.46
C GLY A 212 12.27 -1.46 5.00
N PHE A 213 11.48 -1.99 4.11
CA PHE A 213 10.29 -2.78 4.42
C PHE A 213 10.67 -4.13 5.02
N TYR A 214 10.03 -4.45 6.13
CA TYR A 214 10.11 -5.76 6.79
C TYR A 214 8.73 -6.25 7.20
N SER A 215 8.61 -7.54 7.35
CA SER A 215 7.44 -8.18 7.95
C SER A 215 7.87 -9.07 9.12
N LEU A 216 6.96 -9.37 10.04
CA LEU A 216 7.26 -10.30 11.12
C LEU A 216 6.89 -11.72 10.73
N GLY A 217 7.82 -12.63 10.94
CA GLY A 217 7.67 -14.08 10.81
C GLY A 217 7.31 -14.74 12.13
N LYS A 218 7.49 -16.06 12.16
CA LYS A 218 7.29 -16.87 13.37
C LYS A 218 8.24 -16.40 14.47
N ASN A 219 7.75 -16.37 15.73
CA ASN A 219 8.52 -15.88 16.88
C ASN A 219 8.94 -14.40 16.78
N ASN A 220 8.21 -13.60 16.00
CA ASN A 220 8.47 -12.17 15.76
C ASN A 220 9.85 -11.86 15.13
N GLU A 221 10.51 -12.84 14.46
CA GLU A 221 11.69 -12.50 13.66
C GLU A 221 11.34 -11.54 12.53
N GLU A 222 12.21 -10.58 12.30
CA GLU A 222 12.04 -9.63 11.21
C GLU A 222 12.54 -10.23 9.88
N ILE A 223 11.65 -10.37 8.94
CA ILE A 223 11.94 -10.80 7.56
C ILE A 223 12.16 -9.56 6.72
N ASP A 224 13.38 -9.37 6.24
CA ASP A 224 13.73 -8.28 5.32
C ASP A 224 13.09 -8.54 3.94
N MET A 225 12.23 -7.61 3.52
CA MET A 225 11.49 -7.73 2.27
C MET A 225 12.19 -7.09 1.07
N GLU A 226 13.17 -6.20 1.31
CA GLU A 226 13.81 -5.41 0.26
C GLU A 226 14.59 -6.24 -0.78
N PRO A 227 15.18 -7.42 -0.45
CA PRO A 227 15.82 -8.28 -1.47
C PRO A 227 14.87 -8.78 -2.56
N PHE A 228 13.57 -8.80 -2.29
CA PHE A 228 12.55 -9.27 -3.23
C PHE A 228 11.96 -8.15 -4.11
N ILE A 229 12.26 -6.87 -3.78
CA ILE A 229 11.60 -5.69 -4.32
C ILE A 229 12.49 -4.97 -5.34
N ASP A 230 11.88 -4.51 -6.44
CA ASP A 230 12.49 -3.57 -7.38
C ASP A 230 11.51 -2.43 -7.71
N GLN A 231 12.02 -1.39 -8.38
CA GLN A 231 11.21 -0.27 -8.85
C GLN A 231 10.16 -0.72 -9.87
N GLY A 232 8.92 -0.36 -9.65
CA GLY A 232 7.79 -0.72 -10.49
C GLY A 232 7.08 -2.01 -10.10
N ASP A 233 7.56 -2.73 -9.08
CA ASP A 233 6.90 -3.92 -8.57
C ASP A 233 5.68 -3.55 -7.71
N ILE A 234 4.73 -4.49 -7.60
CA ILE A 234 3.61 -4.42 -6.67
C ILE A 234 3.80 -5.48 -5.59
N GLY A 235 3.71 -5.08 -4.31
CA GLY A 235 3.65 -6.00 -3.19
C GLY A 235 2.29 -6.00 -2.53
N PHE A 236 1.78 -7.16 -2.15
CA PHE A 236 0.56 -7.27 -1.36
C PHE A 236 0.57 -8.52 -0.48
N GLY A 237 -0.08 -8.41 0.65
CA GLY A 237 -0.28 -9.48 1.62
C GLY A 237 -1.56 -9.25 2.40
N TYR A 238 -2.01 -10.23 3.19
CA TYR A 238 -3.21 -10.04 4.01
C TYR A 238 -2.95 -8.91 5.02
N ALA A 239 -3.92 -8.00 5.18
CA ALA A 239 -3.72 -6.72 5.85
C ALA A 239 -3.27 -6.83 7.32
N THR A 240 -3.66 -7.92 8.01
CA THR A 240 -3.31 -8.13 9.42
C THR A 240 -1.89 -8.65 9.65
N ILE A 241 -1.16 -9.06 8.59
CA ILE A 241 0.26 -9.43 8.71
C ILE A 241 1.05 -8.23 9.23
N LYS A 242 1.76 -8.43 10.33
CA LYS A 242 2.56 -7.40 10.98
C LYS A 242 3.74 -6.99 10.12
N HIS A 243 3.89 -5.69 9.90
CA HIS A 243 4.95 -5.14 9.04
C HIS A 243 5.34 -3.71 9.45
N GLY A 244 6.44 -3.24 8.90
CA GLY A 244 6.94 -1.88 9.17
C GLY A 244 8.03 -1.46 8.20
N VAL A 245 8.63 -0.31 8.47
CA VAL A 245 9.78 0.21 7.71
C VAL A 245 10.88 0.56 8.70
N LYS A 246 12.03 -0.13 8.60
CA LYS A 246 13.24 0.18 9.37
C LYS A 246 13.81 1.52 8.94
N LYS A 247 14.52 2.17 9.85
CA LYS A 247 15.18 3.45 9.58
C LYS A 247 16.03 3.38 8.31
N ILE A 248 15.77 4.30 7.41
CA ILE A 248 16.47 4.42 6.13
C ILE A 248 17.85 5.03 6.36
N ASN A 249 18.91 4.31 5.93
CA ASN A 249 20.30 4.73 6.07
C ASN A 249 20.67 5.19 7.50
N GLY A 250 20.21 4.45 8.50
CA GLY A 250 20.56 4.67 9.89
C GLY A 250 19.82 5.83 10.57
N HIS A 251 20.43 6.36 11.65
CA HIS A 251 19.86 7.41 12.44
C HIS A 251 20.18 8.79 11.86
N SER A 252 19.12 9.58 11.62
CA SER A 252 19.23 11.03 11.37
C SER A 252 18.08 11.73 12.08
N THR A 253 18.30 12.94 12.54
CA THR A 253 17.28 13.88 13.01
C THR A 253 17.17 15.11 12.11
N ASP A 254 18.12 15.25 11.18
CA ASP A 254 18.10 16.26 10.12
C ASP A 254 17.52 15.62 8.85
N TYR A 255 16.22 15.75 8.70
CA TYR A 255 15.46 15.13 7.60
C TYR A 255 15.43 16.03 6.37
N ASP A 256 16.09 15.63 5.29
CA ASP A 256 15.96 16.34 4.01
C ASP A 256 14.61 16.00 3.34
N TRP A 257 13.60 16.85 3.58
CA TRP A 257 12.26 16.71 3.03
C TRP A 257 12.15 17.05 1.54
N LYS A 258 13.19 17.61 0.92
CA LYS A 258 13.20 18.02 -0.49
C LYS A 258 13.97 17.08 -1.40
N SER A 259 14.83 16.24 -0.86
CA SER A 259 15.63 15.26 -1.62
C SER A 259 14.77 14.22 -2.30
N LYS A 260 15.30 13.65 -3.39
CA LYS A 260 14.77 12.42 -4.02
C LYS A 260 15.26 11.16 -3.33
N LYS A 261 16.29 11.24 -2.49
CA LYS A 261 16.86 10.10 -1.76
C LYS A 261 15.89 9.59 -0.70
N GLY A 262 15.99 8.30 -0.41
CA GLY A 262 15.14 7.62 0.56
C GLY A 262 14.24 6.54 -0.06
N ARG A 263 13.43 5.93 0.77
CA ARG A 263 12.52 4.87 0.36
C ARG A 263 11.18 5.43 -0.10
N TRP A 264 10.73 5.01 -1.28
CA TRP A 264 9.49 5.48 -1.89
C TRP A 264 8.54 4.34 -2.22
N PHE A 265 7.26 4.52 -1.98
CA PHE A 265 6.21 3.64 -2.47
C PHE A 265 4.87 4.37 -2.57
N ILE A 266 3.91 3.75 -3.26
CA ILE A 266 2.51 4.14 -3.27
C ILE A 266 1.74 3.10 -2.47
N GLY A 267 1.01 3.54 -1.45
CA GLY A 267 0.00 2.71 -0.79
C GLY A 267 -1.36 2.93 -1.44
N LEU A 268 -2.06 1.83 -1.72
CA LEU A 268 -3.41 1.82 -2.28
C LEU A 268 -4.39 1.41 -1.20
N TYR A 269 -5.36 2.26 -0.91
CA TYR A 269 -6.28 2.08 0.21
C TYR A 269 -7.73 2.32 -0.20
N SER A 270 -8.62 1.36 0.12
CA SER A 270 -10.05 1.60 0.19
C SER A 270 -10.42 1.78 1.67
N ASN A 271 -10.51 3.04 2.11
CA ASN A 271 -10.61 3.40 3.53
C ASN A 271 -11.99 3.97 3.88
N ASP A 272 -12.37 3.78 5.15
CA ASP A 272 -13.46 4.53 5.74
C ASP A 272 -13.15 6.03 5.68
N SER A 273 -14.12 6.82 5.24
CA SER A 273 -14.07 8.28 5.30
C SER A 273 -14.22 8.79 6.73
N ASP A 274 -13.97 10.07 6.96
CA ASP A 274 -14.24 10.72 8.26
C ASP A 274 -15.73 11.11 8.45
N GLU A 275 -16.61 10.70 7.54
CA GLU A 275 -18.06 10.78 7.71
C GLU A 275 -18.62 9.57 8.50
N ILE A 276 -17.85 8.47 8.59
CA ILE A 276 -18.25 7.29 9.38
C ILE A 276 -17.84 7.44 10.84
N SER A 277 -18.78 7.28 11.75
CA SER A 277 -18.56 7.41 13.20
C SER A 277 -17.63 6.36 13.78
N ASN A 278 -17.61 5.14 13.24
CA ASN A 278 -16.81 4.00 13.74
C ASN A 278 -15.65 3.66 12.79
N ARG A 279 -14.96 4.68 12.29
CA ARG A 279 -13.83 4.51 11.39
C ARG A 279 -12.76 3.60 11.99
N LYS A 280 -12.31 2.61 11.21
CA LYS A 280 -11.24 1.68 11.57
C LYS A 280 -9.92 2.17 10.97
N THR A 281 -8.86 2.16 11.77
CA THR A 281 -7.52 2.58 11.37
C THR A 281 -6.50 1.48 11.68
N SER A 282 -5.28 1.61 11.14
CA SER A 282 -4.16 0.72 11.46
C SER A 282 -3.84 0.75 12.96
N LYS A 283 -3.38 -0.38 13.51
CA LYS A 283 -3.01 -0.53 14.92
C LYS A 283 -1.49 -0.69 15.06
N ALA A 284 -0.87 0.12 15.89
CA ALA A 284 0.53 -0.05 16.28
C ALA A 284 0.72 -1.35 17.09
N ILE A 285 1.84 -2.04 16.87
CA ILE A 285 2.27 -3.21 17.61
C ILE A 285 3.39 -2.78 18.55
N PRO A 286 3.25 -2.91 19.87
CA PRO A 286 4.32 -2.61 20.82
C PRO A 286 5.58 -3.42 20.52
N LYS A 287 6.77 -2.83 20.70
CA LYS A 287 8.01 -3.60 20.72
C LYS A 287 7.97 -4.50 21.96
N GLN A 288 8.28 -5.76 21.78
CA GLN A 288 8.48 -6.72 22.86
C GLN A 288 9.81 -6.49 23.52
#